data_fd575b2b34ce5d5229e0126f51705368
#
_entry.id   fd575b2b34ce5d5229e0126f51705368
#
_cell.length_a   1.000
_cell.length_b   1.000
_cell.length_c   1.000
_cell.angle_alpha   90.00
_cell.angle_beta   90.00
_cell.angle_gamma   90.00
#
_symmetry.space_group_name_H-M   'P 1'
#
loop_
_entity.id
_entity.type
_entity.pdbx_description
1 polymer ?
#
loop_
_entity_poly.entity_id
_entity_poly.type
_entity_poly.pdbx_seq_one_letter_code
_entity_poly.pdbx_strand_id
1 'polypeptide(L)'
;MSPSPSAAVLREAAEWLVRLDDEPSAADQQAFSAWLAEADEHLDAVQRLQGSLAPLRELPRVPARAALQRVTARAPGKQALKALAVSLALLLPGAALLQHYPPAYLMADLRTGTGQWRSEQLPDGSRISLEGRTAVDLQFDAQTRTVRLLSGDILVDVAKDTARPFRVVTEHGSIRALGTRFRVERLDESTRLVMIESSTEVRSGASTQTVSAGQQVQFSASGMQAVQAVDASGQEQAWARQQMLVREQPLSEVLERLARNHQGYLLFDAKALAHLNVTAVLPADDSERALRLLARSFPIRVEHYTPWLTRVRLE
;
A
#
# COMPACT_ATOMS: atom_id res chain seq x y z
N MET A 1 17.06 -8.05 -27.63
CA MET A 1 17.00 -7.18 -26.44
C MET A 1 17.50 -5.85 -26.88
N SER A 2 16.59 -4.89 -27.09
CA SER A 2 16.97 -3.52 -27.45
C SER A 2 17.70 -2.87 -26.26
N PRO A 3 18.80 -2.15 -26.48
CA PRO A 3 19.49 -1.42 -25.42
C PRO A 3 18.54 -0.42 -24.77
N SER A 4 18.70 -0.19 -23.48
CA SER A 4 17.90 0.81 -22.76
C SER A 4 18.18 2.20 -23.33
N PRO A 5 17.13 3.04 -23.56
CA PRO A 5 17.31 4.39 -24.09
C PRO A 5 18.28 5.20 -23.21
N SER A 6 19.13 5.99 -23.87
CA SER A 6 20.09 6.85 -23.18
C SER A 6 19.40 7.96 -22.37
N ALA A 7 20.08 8.49 -21.35
CA ALA A 7 19.55 9.61 -20.55
C ALA A 7 19.29 10.88 -21.39
N ALA A 8 20.00 11.04 -22.50
CA ALA A 8 19.79 12.13 -23.45
C ALA A 8 18.47 11.95 -24.21
N VAL A 9 18.22 10.75 -24.75
CA VAL A 9 16.99 10.40 -25.48
C VAL A 9 15.76 10.44 -24.57
N LEU A 10 15.86 10.00 -23.31
CA LEU A 10 14.75 10.11 -22.33
C LEU A 10 14.40 11.58 -22.03
N ARG A 11 15.39 12.47 -21.99
CA ARG A 11 15.16 13.91 -21.79
C ARG A 11 14.44 14.52 -22.99
N GLU A 12 14.88 14.19 -24.18
CA GLU A 12 14.31 14.68 -25.42
C GLU A 12 12.88 14.17 -25.63
N ALA A 13 12.62 12.90 -25.33
CA ALA A 13 11.29 12.32 -25.31
C ALA A 13 10.35 13.04 -24.32
N ALA A 14 10.85 13.41 -23.13
CA ALA A 14 10.08 14.18 -22.15
C ALA A 14 9.76 15.60 -22.65
N GLU A 15 10.69 16.25 -23.34
CA GLU A 15 10.49 17.57 -23.96
C GLU A 15 9.40 17.51 -25.05
N TRP A 16 9.41 16.46 -25.88
CA TRP A 16 8.36 16.23 -26.89
C TRP A 16 6.99 15.99 -26.27
N LEU A 17 6.90 15.16 -25.22
CA LEU A 17 5.62 14.88 -24.55
C LEU A 17 5.03 16.14 -23.92
N VAL A 18 5.86 17.02 -23.34
CA VAL A 18 5.40 18.30 -22.79
C VAL A 18 4.93 19.25 -23.90
N ARG A 19 5.65 19.30 -25.04
CA ARG A 19 5.29 20.15 -26.18
C ARG A 19 3.98 19.72 -26.85
N LEU A 20 3.68 18.42 -26.84
CA LEU A 20 2.47 17.86 -27.43
C LEU A 20 1.23 17.86 -26.49
N ASP A 21 1.42 18.11 -25.20
CA ASP A 21 0.30 18.14 -24.22
C ASP A 21 -0.51 19.46 -24.28
N ASP A 22 0.03 20.53 -24.89
CA ASP A 22 -0.58 21.86 -24.92
C ASP A 22 -0.84 22.30 -26.37
N GLU A 23 -2.01 21.93 -26.95
CA GLU A 23 -2.50 22.28 -28.31
C GLU A 23 -1.40 22.24 -29.41
N PRO A 24 -0.89 21.04 -29.75
CA PRO A 24 0.25 20.93 -30.64
C PRO A 24 -0.07 21.45 -32.05
N SER A 25 0.80 22.29 -32.60
CA SER A 25 0.68 22.72 -33.99
C SER A 25 0.91 21.55 -34.95
N ALA A 26 0.40 21.67 -36.21
CA ALA A 26 0.65 20.67 -37.23
C ALA A 26 2.16 20.48 -37.52
N ALA A 27 2.96 21.54 -37.35
CA ALA A 27 4.40 21.48 -37.46
C ALA A 27 5.07 20.70 -36.34
N ASP A 28 4.59 20.83 -35.09
CA ASP A 28 5.11 20.06 -33.95
C ASP A 28 4.78 18.57 -34.07
N GLN A 29 3.58 18.22 -34.56
CA GLN A 29 3.19 16.83 -34.80
C GLN A 29 4.06 16.18 -35.87
N GLN A 30 4.38 16.94 -36.95
CA GLN A 30 5.19 16.47 -38.03
C GLN A 30 6.67 16.31 -37.62
N ALA A 31 7.20 17.25 -36.83
CA ALA A 31 8.55 17.17 -36.27
C ALA A 31 8.70 16.01 -35.28
N PHE A 32 7.69 15.78 -34.43
CA PHE A 32 7.67 14.64 -33.49
C PHE A 32 7.64 13.28 -34.22
N SER A 33 6.82 13.18 -35.28
CA SER A 33 6.76 11.93 -36.07
C SER A 33 8.08 11.65 -36.82
N ALA A 34 8.76 12.70 -37.29
CA ALA A 34 10.08 12.57 -37.89
C ALA A 34 11.11 12.10 -36.85
N TRP A 35 11.11 12.72 -35.67
CA TRP A 35 12.00 12.33 -34.57
C TRP A 35 11.79 10.89 -34.13
N LEU A 36 10.52 10.41 -34.02
CA LEU A 36 10.23 9.01 -33.70
C LEU A 36 10.75 8.03 -34.77
N ALA A 37 10.82 8.46 -36.03
CA ALA A 37 11.28 7.61 -37.12
C ALA A 37 12.83 7.55 -37.26
N GLU A 38 13.58 8.39 -36.54
CA GLU A 38 15.04 8.43 -36.61
C GLU A 38 15.71 7.24 -35.91
N ALA A 39 15.14 6.72 -34.80
CA ALA A 39 15.72 5.57 -34.12
C ALA A 39 14.65 4.86 -33.26
N ASP A 40 14.73 3.51 -33.20
CA ASP A 40 13.83 2.66 -32.39
C ASP A 40 13.89 3.02 -30.88
N GLU A 41 15.02 3.52 -30.38
CA GLU A 41 15.19 3.91 -28.98
C GLU A 41 14.35 5.14 -28.61
N HIS A 42 13.95 6.00 -29.59
CA HIS A 42 13.05 7.13 -29.36
C HIS A 42 11.63 6.66 -29.04
N LEU A 43 11.16 5.64 -29.74
CA LEU A 43 9.86 5.02 -29.48
C LEU A 43 9.82 4.37 -28.10
N ASP A 44 10.88 3.62 -27.75
CA ASP A 44 11.03 2.98 -26.44
C ASP A 44 11.05 4.00 -25.30
N ALA A 45 11.71 5.14 -25.48
CA ALA A 45 11.78 6.22 -24.51
C ALA A 45 10.39 6.85 -24.25
N VAL A 46 9.63 7.12 -25.32
CA VAL A 46 8.26 7.66 -25.23
C VAL A 46 7.32 6.68 -24.54
N GLN A 47 7.37 5.39 -24.88
CA GLN A 47 6.52 4.36 -24.25
C GLN A 47 6.82 4.22 -22.76
N ARG A 48 8.07 4.25 -22.34
CA ARG A 48 8.46 4.22 -20.92
C ARG A 48 7.96 5.43 -20.15
N LEU A 49 8.09 6.63 -20.70
CA LEU A 49 7.61 7.85 -20.07
C LEU A 49 6.09 7.89 -19.99
N GLN A 50 5.37 7.49 -21.05
CA GLN A 50 3.91 7.43 -21.05
C GLN A 50 3.38 6.38 -20.06
N GLY A 51 4.03 5.22 -19.95
CA GLY A 51 3.68 4.19 -18.95
C GLY A 51 3.87 4.67 -17.51
N SER A 52 4.90 5.49 -17.25
CA SER A 52 5.13 6.07 -15.91
C SER A 52 4.18 7.23 -15.57
N LEU A 53 3.58 7.88 -16.57
CA LEU A 53 2.66 9.01 -16.41
C LEU A 53 1.18 8.60 -16.41
N ALA A 54 0.86 7.35 -16.76
CA ALA A 54 -0.51 6.84 -16.80
C ALA A 54 -1.28 7.03 -15.47
N PRO A 55 -0.68 6.77 -14.28
CA PRO A 55 -1.35 7.00 -13.00
C PRO A 55 -1.66 8.48 -12.70
N LEU A 56 -0.93 9.42 -13.31
CA LEU A 56 -1.09 10.85 -13.08
C LEU A 56 -2.26 11.47 -13.89
N ARG A 57 -2.75 10.77 -14.92
CA ARG A 57 -3.88 11.23 -15.74
C ARG A 57 -5.25 11.11 -15.05
N GLU A 58 -5.34 10.30 -13.99
CA GLU A 58 -6.57 10.08 -13.21
C GLU A 58 -6.77 11.10 -12.07
N LEU A 59 -5.80 11.98 -11.79
CA LEU A 59 -5.93 13.01 -10.77
C LEU A 59 -6.84 14.16 -11.22
N PRO A 60 -7.72 14.70 -10.34
CA PRO A 60 -8.59 15.84 -10.68
C PRO A 60 -7.76 17.07 -11.09
N ARG A 61 -7.94 17.50 -12.32
CA ARG A 61 -7.13 18.54 -13.00
C ARG A 61 -7.35 19.97 -12.53
N VAL A 62 -8.23 20.20 -11.56
CA VAL A 62 -8.74 21.55 -11.24
C VAL A 62 -7.76 22.47 -10.49
N PRO A 63 -6.96 22.05 -9.49
CA PRO A 63 -6.05 22.98 -8.82
C PRO A 63 -4.73 23.26 -9.54
N ALA A 64 -4.26 22.34 -10.40
CA ALA A 64 -2.97 22.48 -11.08
C ALA A 64 -3.02 23.53 -12.21
N ARG A 65 -4.13 23.63 -12.96
CA ARG A 65 -4.29 24.61 -14.05
C ARG A 65 -4.27 26.06 -13.57
N ALA A 66 -4.91 26.34 -12.43
CA ALA A 66 -4.93 27.71 -11.88
C ALA A 66 -3.58 28.19 -11.37
N ALA A 67 -2.72 27.29 -10.91
CA ALA A 67 -1.34 27.60 -10.50
C ALA A 67 -0.41 27.80 -11.71
N LEU A 68 -0.56 26.99 -12.76
CA LEU A 68 0.25 27.07 -13.98
C LEU A 68 -0.09 28.30 -14.83
N GLN A 69 -1.36 28.70 -14.92
CA GLN A 69 -1.77 29.91 -15.68
C GLN A 69 -1.22 31.23 -15.12
N ARG A 70 -0.84 31.29 -13.84
CA ARG A 70 -0.19 32.47 -13.26
C ARG A 70 1.31 32.56 -13.55
N VAL A 71 1.94 31.44 -13.93
CA VAL A 71 3.38 31.38 -14.21
C VAL A 71 3.69 31.64 -15.69
N THR A 72 2.74 31.38 -16.62
CA THR A 72 2.95 31.46 -18.07
C THR A 72 2.70 32.83 -18.68
N ALA A 73 2.33 33.87 -17.88
CA ALA A 73 2.05 35.22 -18.39
C ALA A 73 3.31 36.06 -18.79
N ARG A 74 4.52 35.51 -18.70
CA ARG A 74 5.76 36.13 -19.20
C ARG A 74 6.63 35.03 -19.82
N ALA A 75 7.14 35.26 -21.02
CA ALA A 75 8.04 34.36 -21.73
C ALA A 75 9.14 33.83 -20.79
N PRO A 76 9.26 32.52 -20.58
CA PRO A 76 10.15 31.96 -19.57
C PRO A 76 11.60 32.10 -20.05
N GLY A 77 12.34 33.02 -19.46
CA GLY A 77 13.79 33.00 -19.55
C GLY A 77 14.34 31.70 -18.96
N LYS A 78 15.59 31.33 -19.32
CA LYS A 78 16.30 30.12 -18.84
C LYS A 78 16.18 29.86 -17.31
N GLN A 79 15.89 30.92 -16.53
CA GLN A 79 15.66 30.84 -15.08
C GLN A 79 14.28 30.25 -14.68
N ALA A 80 13.22 30.52 -15.46
CA ALA A 80 11.89 29.96 -15.18
C ALA A 80 11.84 28.48 -15.54
N LEU A 81 12.54 28.04 -16.58
CA LEU A 81 12.69 26.62 -16.89
C LEU A 81 13.45 25.86 -15.79
N LYS A 82 14.50 26.47 -15.22
CA LYS A 82 15.24 25.91 -14.08
C LYS A 82 14.36 25.86 -12.84
N ALA A 83 13.58 26.89 -12.56
CA ALA A 83 12.64 26.91 -11.42
C ALA A 83 11.54 25.83 -11.57
N LEU A 84 11.00 25.63 -12.77
CA LEU A 84 10.03 24.57 -13.06
C LEU A 84 10.65 23.16 -12.89
N ALA A 85 11.87 22.96 -13.41
CA ALA A 85 12.58 21.69 -13.24
C ALA A 85 12.90 21.38 -11.76
N VAL A 86 13.30 22.39 -10.99
CA VAL A 86 13.54 22.26 -9.54
C VAL A 86 12.23 21.99 -8.80
N SER A 87 11.14 22.69 -9.15
CA SER A 87 9.83 22.46 -8.55
C SER A 87 9.31 21.05 -8.85
N LEU A 88 9.47 20.57 -10.08
CA LEU A 88 9.08 19.21 -10.46
C LEU A 88 9.96 18.16 -9.78
N ALA A 89 11.25 18.40 -9.66
CA ALA A 89 12.20 17.54 -8.97
C ALA A 89 11.96 17.43 -7.46
N LEU A 90 11.30 18.41 -6.86
CA LEU A 90 10.89 18.40 -5.44
C LEU A 90 9.46 17.89 -5.27
N LEU A 91 8.54 18.19 -6.19
CA LEU A 91 7.13 17.80 -6.11
C LEU A 91 6.93 16.30 -6.36
N LEU A 92 7.66 15.70 -7.30
CA LEU A 92 7.52 14.26 -7.59
C LEU A 92 7.95 13.36 -6.41
N PRO A 93 9.13 13.56 -5.79
CA PRO A 93 9.47 12.83 -4.58
C PRO A 93 8.53 13.12 -3.40
N GLY A 94 8.07 14.36 -3.27
CA GLY A 94 7.10 14.75 -2.25
C GLY A 94 5.75 14.04 -2.43
N ALA A 95 5.23 13.99 -3.65
CA ALA A 95 3.99 13.26 -3.98
C ALA A 95 4.14 11.74 -3.76
N ALA A 96 5.26 11.16 -4.18
CA ALA A 96 5.57 9.75 -3.93
C ALA A 96 5.69 9.44 -2.43
N LEU A 97 6.30 10.34 -1.66
CA LEU A 97 6.39 10.20 -0.21
C LEU A 97 5.01 10.27 0.47
N LEU A 98 4.13 11.17 0.04
CA LEU A 98 2.77 11.31 0.55
C LEU A 98 1.87 10.13 0.17
N GLN A 99 2.07 9.53 -0.99
CA GLN A 99 1.39 8.28 -1.37
C GLN A 99 1.87 7.10 -0.52
N HIS A 100 3.17 7.05 -0.21
CA HIS A 100 3.75 5.98 0.59
C HIS A 100 3.48 6.14 2.09
N TYR A 101 3.41 7.39 2.56
CA TYR A 101 3.10 7.76 3.95
C TYR A 101 1.96 8.79 3.96
N PRO A 102 0.70 8.35 3.94
CA PRO A 102 -0.45 9.24 4.02
C PRO A 102 -0.36 10.15 5.25
N PRO A 103 -0.85 11.39 5.21
CA PRO A 103 -0.85 12.29 6.36
C PRO A 103 -1.45 11.67 7.63
N ALA A 104 -2.52 10.88 7.48
CA ALA A 104 -3.13 10.15 8.59
C ALA A 104 -2.15 9.16 9.26
N TYR A 105 -1.31 8.47 8.48
CA TYR A 105 -0.27 7.60 9.03
C TYR A 105 0.79 8.40 9.81
N LEU A 106 1.23 9.54 9.29
CA LEU A 106 2.26 10.36 9.92
C LEU A 106 1.79 11.02 11.23
N MET A 107 0.49 11.28 11.34
CA MET A 107 -0.14 11.94 12.50
C MET A 107 -0.73 10.95 13.51
N ALA A 108 -0.66 9.64 13.24
CA ALA A 108 -1.20 8.60 14.10
C ALA A 108 -0.55 8.58 15.48
N ASP A 109 -1.34 8.31 16.53
CA ASP A 109 -0.90 8.24 17.93
C ASP A 109 0.15 7.15 18.14
N LEU A 110 -0.05 5.97 17.56
CA LEU A 110 0.93 4.88 17.57
C LEU A 110 1.23 4.46 16.13
N ARG A 111 2.50 4.33 15.79
CA ARG A 111 2.93 3.87 14.47
C ARG A 111 4.24 3.10 14.54
N THR A 112 4.44 2.26 13.53
CA THR A 112 5.66 1.48 13.30
C THR A 112 6.22 1.78 11.92
N GLY A 113 7.54 1.88 11.79
CA GLY A 113 8.23 1.97 10.49
C GLY A 113 8.23 0.63 9.74
N THR A 114 8.85 0.62 8.56
CA THR A 114 9.04 -0.59 7.75
C THR A 114 9.82 -1.64 8.53
N GLY A 115 9.28 -2.87 8.63
CA GLY A 115 9.90 -3.98 9.36
C GLY A 115 9.99 -3.80 10.89
N GLN A 116 9.44 -2.73 11.44
CA GLN A 116 9.45 -2.47 12.87
C GLN A 116 8.26 -3.15 13.56
N TRP A 117 8.54 -3.89 14.62
CA TRP A 117 7.53 -4.48 15.51
C TRP A 117 7.53 -3.72 16.84
N ARG A 118 6.34 -3.41 17.36
CA ARG A 118 6.19 -2.65 18.60
C ARG A 118 5.02 -3.20 19.41
N SER A 119 5.20 -3.32 20.73
CA SER A 119 4.13 -3.69 21.66
C SER A 119 4.00 -2.61 22.73
N GLU A 120 2.78 -2.17 22.97
CA GLU A 120 2.45 -1.08 23.90
C GLU A 120 1.32 -1.50 24.84
N GLN A 121 1.37 -0.99 26.07
CA GLN A 121 0.23 -1.05 26.98
C GLN A 121 -0.60 0.22 26.84
N LEU A 122 -1.90 0.04 26.56
CA LEU A 122 -2.84 1.13 26.42
C LEU A 122 -3.30 1.67 27.78
N PRO A 123 -3.87 2.91 27.84
CA PRO A 123 -4.31 3.53 29.10
C PRO A 123 -5.37 2.74 29.87
N ASP A 124 -6.11 1.84 29.21
CA ASP A 124 -7.10 0.98 29.81
C ASP A 124 -6.55 -0.35 30.34
N GLY A 125 -5.23 -0.55 30.25
CA GLY A 125 -4.55 -1.80 30.62
C GLY A 125 -4.53 -2.87 29.51
N SER A 126 -5.22 -2.65 28.38
CA SER A 126 -5.10 -3.52 27.20
C SER A 126 -3.69 -3.46 26.62
N ARG A 127 -3.29 -4.51 25.89
CA ARG A 127 -2.01 -4.54 25.17
C ARG A 127 -2.29 -4.57 23.68
N ILE A 128 -1.58 -3.73 22.93
CA ILE A 128 -1.59 -3.73 21.48
C ILE A 128 -0.18 -4.00 20.95
N SER A 129 -0.07 -4.91 20.00
CA SER A 129 1.17 -5.18 19.27
C SER A 129 0.96 -4.85 17.80
N LEU A 130 1.88 -4.09 17.23
CA LEU A 130 1.83 -3.56 15.87
C LEU A 130 2.90 -4.23 15.01
N GLU A 131 2.54 -4.70 13.84
CA GLU A 131 3.47 -5.16 12.77
C GLU A 131 4.01 -3.95 11.99
N GLY A 132 4.94 -4.16 11.07
CA GLY A 132 5.56 -3.09 10.28
C GLY A 132 4.55 -2.25 9.49
N ARG A 133 4.81 -0.94 9.38
CA ARG A 133 3.97 0.05 8.70
C ARG A 133 2.52 0.05 9.18
N THR A 134 2.34 -0.15 10.46
CA THR A 134 1.04 -0.06 11.12
C THR A 134 0.85 1.32 11.73
N ALA A 135 -0.36 1.86 11.63
CA ALA A 135 -0.74 3.12 12.23
C ALA A 135 -2.13 3.03 12.86
N VAL A 136 -2.25 3.51 14.10
CA VAL A 136 -3.51 3.54 14.85
C VAL A 136 -3.69 4.86 15.58
N ASP A 137 -4.94 5.33 15.65
CA ASP A 137 -5.37 6.41 16.53
C ASP A 137 -6.12 5.83 17.72
N LEU A 138 -5.95 6.45 18.89
CA LEU A 138 -6.58 6.08 20.15
C LEU A 138 -7.64 7.11 20.52
N GLN A 139 -8.90 6.70 20.63
CA GLN A 139 -10.03 7.53 21.02
C GLN A 139 -10.71 6.88 22.22
N PHE A 140 -10.19 7.16 23.41
CA PHE A 140 -10.70 6.60 24.67
C PHE A 140 -11.44 7.69 25.45
N ASP A 141 -12.67 7.39 25.76
CA ASP A 141 -13.53 8.28 26.56
C ASP A 141 -14.22 7.52 27.71
N ALA A 142 -15.17 8.17 28.38
CA ALA A 142 -15.90 7.58 29.51
C ALA A 142 -16.86 6.45 29.09
N GLN A 143 -17.22 6.34 27.80
CA GLN A 143 -18.20 5.40 27.26
C GLN A 143 -17.58 4.32 26.43
N THR A 144 -16.48 4.63 25.70
CA THR A 144 -15.88 3.71 24.73
C THR A 144 -14.35 3.76 24.75
N ARG A 145 -13.75 2.67 24.30
CA ARG A 145 -12.30 2.52 24.06
C ARG A 145 -12.13 2.18 22.59
N THR A 146 -11.92 3.22 21.77
CA THR A 146 -11.85 3.04 20.32
C THR A 146 -10.41 3.13 19.82
N VAL A 147 -9.97 2.13 19.07
CA VAL A 147 -8.73 2.08 18.31
C VAL A 147 -9.09 2.14 16.82
N ARG A 148 -8.69 3.19 16.12
CA ARG A 148 -8.83 3.28 14.67
C ARG A 148 -7.59 2.72 14.00
N LEU A 149 -7.72 1.60 13.30
CA LEU A 149 -6.64 1.03 12.51
C LEU A 149 -6.61 1.70 11.13
N LEU A 150 -5.65 2.61 10.94
CA LEU A 150 -5.48 3.38 9.71
C LEU A 150 -4.76 2.58 8.63
N SER A 151 -3.80 1.75 9.03
CA SER A 151 -3.06 0.84 8.14
C SER A 151 -2.40 -0.27 8.94
N GLY A 152 -2.08 -1.37 8.28
CA GLY A 152 -1.25 -2.44 8.84
C GLY A 152 -2.01 -3.48 9.62
N ASP A 153 -1.36 -4.05 10.63
CA ASP A 153 -1.77 -5.26 11.32
C ASP A 153 -1.51 -5.14 12.81
N ILE A 154 -2.52 -5.45 13.62
CA ILE A 154 -2.46 -5.39 15.08
C ILE A 154 -2.92 -6.70 15.73
N LEU A 155 -2.23 -7.09 16.79
CA LEU A 155 -2.68 -8.07 17.75
C LEU A 155 -3.10 -7.35 19.03
N VAL A 156 -4.33 -7.55 19.47
CA VAL A 156 -4.89 -6.89 20.66
C VAL A 156 -5.23 -7.91 21.72
N ASP A 157 -4.78 -7.66 22.94
CA ASP A 157 -5.18 -8.36 24.16
C ASP A 157 -5.96 -7.36 25.01
N VAL A 158 -7.29 -7.48 25.00
CA VAL A 158 -8.21 -6.51 25.56
C VAL A 158 -8.45 -6.77 27.04
N ALA A 159 -8.12 -5.78 27.88
CA ALA A 159 -8.47 -5.81 29.30
C ALA A 159 -9.99 -5.88 29.49
N LYS A 160 -10.44 -6.75 30.41
CA LYS A 160 -11.87 -6.93 30.71
C LYS A 160 -12.46 -5.65 31.31
N ASP A 161 -13.40 -5.04 30.60
CA ASP A 161 -14.20 -3.91 31.06
C ASP A 161 -15.56 -3.97 30.36
N THR A 162 -16.56 -4.43 31.08
CA THR A 162 -17.92 -4.61 30.53
C THR A 162 -18.69 -3.29 30.44
N ALA A 163 -18.26 -2.26 31.18
CA ALA A 163 -18.90 -0.95 31.17
C ALA A 163 -18.51 -0.14 29.91
N ARG A 164 -17.28 -0.33 29.42
CA ARG A 164 -16.78 0.39 28.26
C ARG A 164 -16.33 -0.61 27.20
N PRO A 165 -17.12 -0.83 26.13
CA PRO A 165 -16.72 -1.73 25.05
C PRO A 165 -15.45 -1.25 24.37
N PHE A 166 -14.53 -2.18 24.07
CA PHE A 166 -13.37 -1.93 23.21
C PHE A 166 -13.79 -2.08 21.76
N ARG A 167 -13.42 -1.13 20.94
CA ARG A 167 -13.73 -1.14 19.50
C ARG A 167 -12.47 -0.96 18.67
N VAL A 168 -12.30 -1.84 17.67
CA VAL A 168 -11.38 -1.58 16.56
C VAL A 168 -12.21 -1.13 15.37
N VAL A 169 -11.87 0.04 14.79
CA VAL A 169 -12.56 0.62 13.64
C VAL A 169 -11.60 0.71 12.49
N THR A 170 -12.03 0.26 11.32
CA THR A 170 -11.36 0.45 10.04
C THR A 170 -12.31 1.17 9.08
N GLU A 171 -11.86 1.52 7.89
CA GLU A 171 -12.75 2.05 6.85
C GLU A 171 -13.79 1.03 6.35
N HIS A 172 -13.55 -0.27 6.58
CA HIS A 172 -14.40 -1.37 6.14
C HIS A 172 -15.46 -1.77 7.17
N GLY A 173 -15.34 -1.31 8.43
CA GLY A 173 -16.28 -1.66 9.48
C GLY A 173 -15.72 -1.54 10.89
N SER A 174 -16.38 -2.18 11.85
CA SER A 174 -16.01 -2.14 13.25
C SER A 174 -16.09 -3.51 13.93
N ILE A 175 -15.19 -3.74 14.88
CA ILE A 175 -15.07 -4.93 15.70
C ILE A 175 -15.29 -4.49 17.14
N ARG A 176 -16.27 -5.10 17.85
CA ARG A 176 -16.59 -4.80 19.26
C ARG A 176 -16.17 -5.96 20.14
N ALA A 177 -15.34 -5.68 21.14
CA ALA A 177 -14.80 -6.64 22.10
C ALA A 177 -15.09 -6.23 23.53
N LEU A 178 -15.19 -7.23 24.44
CA LEU A 178 -15.45 -7.01 25.87
C LEU A 178 -14.36 -7.61 26.79
N GLY A 179 -13.31 -8.13 26.24
CA GLY A 179 -12.23 -8.84 26.95
C GLY A 179 -11.86 -10.09 26.16
N THR A 180 -11.11 -9.89 25.10
CA THR A 180 -10.85 -10.88 24.06
C THR A 180 -9.45 -10.68 23.51
N ARG A 181 -8.89 -11.72 22.89
CA ARG A 181 -7.63 -11.65 22.18
C ARG A 181 -7.84 -11.93 20.70
N PHE A 182 -7.43 -11.03 19.85
CA PHE A 182 -7.66 -11.13 18.42
C PHE A 182 -6.65 -10.31 17.61
N ARG A 183 -6.49 -10.69 16.35
CA ARG A 183 -5.67 -10.00 15.36
C ARG A 183 -6.57 -9.32 14.33
N VAL A 184 -6.23 -8.10 13.95
CA VAL A 184 -6.90 -7.34 12.88
C VAL A 184 -5.88 -6.92 11.85
N GLU A 185 -6.07 -7.36 10.63
CA GLU A 185 -5.26 -6.99 9.47
C GLU A 185 -6.10 -6.11 8.55
N ARG A 186 -5.66 -4.88 8.29
CA ARG A 186 -6.24 -4.01 7.28
C ARG A 186 -5.50 -4.18 5.98
N LEU A 187 -6.20 -4.72 4.99
CA LEU A 187 -5.79 -4.80 3.58
C LEU A 187 -6.33 -3.57 2.83
N ASP A 188 -5.92 -3.35 1.59
CA ASP A 188 -6.33 -2.18 0.80
C ASP A 188 -7.85 -2.10 0.63
N GLU A 189 -8.51 -3.23 0.29
CA GLU A 189 -9.95 -3.27 0.02
C GLU A 189 -10.78 -3.98 1.09
N SER A 190 -10.17 -4.50 2.14
CA SER A 190 -10.85 -5.28 3.17
C SER A 190 -10.14 -5.26 4.51
N THR A 191 -10.83 -5.78 5.53
CA THR A 191 -10.25 -6.05 6.85
C THR A 191 -10.46 -7.52 7.19
N ARG A 192 -9.41 -8.17 7.69
CA ARG A 192 -9.45 -9.54 8.21
C ARG A 192 -9.36 -9.52 9.71
N LEU A 193 -10.28 -10.21 10.36
CA LEU A 193 -10.26 -10.49 11.79
C LEU A 193 -9.95 -11.96 12.02
N VAL A 194 -9.01 -12.26 12.90
CA VAL A 194 -8.74 -13.61 13.43
C VAL A 194 -8.96 -13.62 14.93
N MET A 195 -9.88 -14.44 15.39
CA MET A 195 -10.18 -14.57 16.81
C MET A 195 -9.30 -15.63 17.47
N ILE A 196 -8.56 -15.23 18.51
CA ILE A 196 -7.67 -16.11 19.27
C ILE A 196 -8.38 -16.58 20.52
N GLU A 197 -8.97 -15.68 21.30
CA GLU A 197 -9.69 -16.02 22.52
C GLU A 197 -11.04 -15.31 22.60
N SER A 198 -12.06 -16.00 23.12
CA SER A 198 -13.41 -15.50 23.35
C SER A 198 -14.17 -15.21 22.02
N SER A 199 -14.96 -14.15 21.94
CA SER A 199 -15.70 -13.76 20.75
C SER A 199 -15.87 -12.26 20.63
N THR A 200 -16.08 -11.78 19.40
CA THR A 200 -16.34 -10.37 19.08
C THR A 200 -17.53 -10.25 18.14
N GLU A 201 -18.17 -9.09 18.17
CA GLU A 201 -19.17 -8.67 17.20
C GLU A 201 -18.51 -7.85 16.12
N VAL A 202 -18.67 -8.24 14.85
CA VAL A 202 -18.17 -7.52 13.67
C VAL A 202 -19.35 -6.89 12.96
N ARG A 203 -19.22 -5.61 12.57
CA ARG A 203 -20.20 -4.87 11.76
C ARG A 203 -19.55 -4.30 10.52
N SER A 204 -20.17 -4.56 9.38
CA SER A 204 -19.78 -3.97 8.09
C SER A 204 -21.04 -3.64 7.29
N GLY A 205 -21.27 -2.37 6.96
CA GLY A 205 -22.51 -1.91 6.38
C GLY A 205 -23.72 -2.27 7.25
N ALA A 206 -24.71 -2.94 6.68
CA ALA A 206 -25.91 -3.43 7.38
C ALA A 206 -25.70 -4.82 8.05
N SER A 207 -24.58 -5.49 7.80
CA SER A 207 -24.31 -6.84 8.28
C SER A 207 -23.67 -6.81 9.67
N THR A 208 -24.13 -7.72 10.54
CA THR A 208 -23.53 -7.95 11.86
C THR A 208 -23.33 -9.45 12.04
N GLN A 209 -22.15 -9.85 12.52
CA GLN A 209 -21.81 -11.24 12.74
C GLN A 209 -20.95 -11.41 14.00
N THR A 210 -21.18 -12.50 14.76
CA THR A 210 -20.31 -12.89 15.87
C THR A 210 -19.24 -13.83 15.35
N VAL A 211 -17.99 -13.56 15.72
CA VAL A 211 -16.82 -14.39 15.38
C VAL A 211 -16.21 -14.88 16.68
N SER A 212 -16.05 -16.19 16.80
CA SER A 212 -15.57 -16.86 18.00
C SER A 212 -14.12 -17.34 17.87
N ALA A 213 -13.50 -17.69 18.98
CA ALA A 213 -12.14 -18.24 19.01
C ALA A 213 -11.97 -19.39 18.00
N GLY A 214 -10.85 -19.42 17.29
CA GLY A 214 -10.58 -20.36 16.20
C GLY A 214 -11.30 -20.06 14.90
N GLN A 215 -11.88 -18.87 14.76
CA GLN A 215 -12.54 -18.41 13.55
C GLN A 215 -11.91 -17.13 12.99
N GLN A 216 -12.08 -16.93 11.71
CA GLN A 216 -11.74 -15.69 11.01
C GLN A 216 -12.88 -15.22 10.11
N VAL A 217 -12.92 -13.92 9.87
CA VAL A 217 -13.82 -13.31 8.90
C VAL A 217 -13.08 -12.19 8.14
N GLN A 218 -13.37 -12.07 6.86
CA GLN A 218 -12.94 -10.93 6.05
C GLN A 218 -14.15 -10.09 5.67
N PHE A 219 -14.05 -8.78 5.78
CA PHE A 219 -15.13 -7.86 5.48
C PHE A 219 -14.62 -6.60 4.78
N SER A 220 -15.45 -6.04 3.93
CA SER A 220 -15.17 -4.88 3.09
C SER A 220 -16.38 -3.95 3.05
N ALA A 221 -16.27 -2.80 2.39
CA ALA A 221 -17.41 -1.91 2.17
C ALA A 221 -18.58 -2.61 1.41
N SER A 222 -18.29 -3.63 0.61
CA SER A 222 -19.30 -4.41 -0.16
C SER A 222 -19.97 -5.51 0.67
N GLY A 223 -19.48 -5.82 1.87
CA GLY A 223 -20.08 -6.81 2.76
C GLY A 223 -19.07 -7.69 3.51
N MET A 224 -19.60 -8.74 4.10
CA MET A 224 -18.87 -9.66 4.96
C MET A 224 -18.85 -11.05 4.32
N GLN A 225 -17.66 -11.68 4.28
CA GLN A 225 -17.52 -13.08 3.84
C GLN A 225 -18.02 -14.04 4.91
N ALA A 226 -18.20 -15.30 4.52
CA ALA A 226 -18.52 -16.37 5.47
C ALA A 226 -17.40 -16.53 6.50
N VAL A 227 -17.77 -16.77 7.76
CA VAL A 227 -16.83 -17.11 8.83
C VAL A 227 -16.18 -18.45 8.52
N GLN A 228 -14.87 -18.50 8.63
CA GLN A 228 -14.06 -19.70 8.38
C GLN A 228 -13.32 -20.13 9.63
N ALA A 229 -13.09 -21.43 9.78
CA ALA A 229 -12.23 -21.95 10.83
C ALA A 229 -10.76 -21.61 10.53
N VAL A 230 -9.99 -21.28 11.56
CA VAL A 230 -8.57 -20.96 11.46
C VAL A 230 -7.80 -21.57 12.64
N ASP A 231 -6.55 -21.93 12.39
CA ASP A 231 -5.62 -22.31 13.46
C ASP A 231 -5.16 -21.04 14.23
N ALA A 232 -5.96 -20.65 15.22
CA ALA A 232 -5.70 -19.45 16.01
C ALA A 232 -4.39 -19.55 16.81
N SER A 233 -4.07 -20.71 17.34
CA SER A 233 -2.82 -20.93 18.09
C SER A 233 -1.60 -20.86 17.18
N GLY A 234 -1.68 -21.41 15.97
CA GLY A 234 -0.66 -21.28 14.95
C GLY A 234 -0.44 -19.83 14.50
N GLN A 235 -1.53 -19.05 14.35
CA GLN A 235 -1.46 -17.63 14.04
C GLN A 235 -0.77 -16.82 15.14
N GLU A 236 -1.11 -17.10 16.40
CA GLU A 236 -0.48 -16.46 17.56
C GLU A 236 1.00 -16.80 17.69
N GLN A 237 1.37 -18.08 17.52
CA GLN A 237 2.77 -18.51 17.54
C GLN A 237 3.57 -17.90 16.39
N ALA A 238 2.98 -17.83 15.19
CA ALA A 238 3.61 -17.17 14.05
C ALA A 238 3.85 -15.68 14.35
N TRP A 239 2.87 -14.99 14.91
CA TRP A 239 3.02 -13.60 15.34
C TRP A 239 4.18 -13.41 16.34
N ALA A 240 4.22 -14.25 17.40
CA ALA A 240 5.28 -14.20 18.41
C ALA A 240 6.69 -14.43 17.84
N ARG A 241 6.80 -15.12 16.70
CA ARG A 241 8.06 -15.39 15.98
C ARG A 241 8.30 -14.43 14.81
N GLN A 242 7.49 -13.40 14.67
CA GLN A 242 7.53 -12.47 13.53
C GLN A 242 7.44 -13.21 12.19
N GLN A 243 6.55 -14.20 12.13
CA GLN A 243 6.26 -15.01 10.95
C GLN A 243 4.83 -14.76 10.49
N MET A 244 4.61 -14.93 9.21
CA MET A 244 3.31 -14.89 8.55
C MET A 244 2.87 -16.31 8.26
N LEU A 245 1.84 -16.78 8.96
CA LEU A 245 1.18 -18.05 8.64
C LEU A 245 0.08 -17.77 7.60
N VAL A 246 0.32 -18.23 6.39
CA VAL A 246 -0.56 -18.06 5.24
C VAL A 246 -1.19 -19.41 4.91
N ARG A 247 -2.51 -19.44 4.70
CA ARG A 247 -3.23 -20.65 4.27
C ARG A 247 -4.26 -20.27 3.22
N GLU A 248 -4.07 -20.80 2.00
CA GLU A 248 -4.96 -20.59 0.85
C GLU A 248 -5.29 -19.11 0.56
N GLN A 249 -4.30 -18.22 0.76
CA GLN A 249 -4.47 -16.79 0.48
C GLN A 249 -3.91 -16.43 -0.90
N PRO A 250 -4.57 -15.50 -1.62
CA PRO A 250 -4.04 -14.98 -2.88
C PRO A 250 -2.62 -14.43 -2.71
N LEU A 251 -1.73 -14.74 -3.66
CA LEU A 251 -0.35 -14.26 -3.64
C LEU A 251 -0.28 -12.73 -3.62
N SER A 252 -1.25 -12.04 -4.26
CA SER A 252 -1.36 -10.58 -4.23
C SER A 252 -1.50 -10.05 -2.80
N GLU A 253 -2.36 -10.65 -1.96
CA GLU A 253 -2.53 -10.25 -0.55
C GLU A 253 -1.26 -10.53 0.27
N VAL A 254 -0.58 -11.65 -0.02
CA VAL A 254 0.69 -12.00 0.64
C VAL A 254 1.78 -10.98 0.30
N LEU A 255 1.88 -10.57 -0.98
CA LEU A 255 2.84 -9.56 -1.43
C LEU A 255 2.51 -8.16 -0.88
N GLU A 256 1.25 -7.78 -0.81
CA GLU A 256 0.80 -6.54 -0.17
C GLU A 256 1.26 -6.47 1.30
N ARG A 257 1.12 -7.57 2.00
CA ARG A 257 1.58 -7.70 3.38
C ARG A 257 3.11 -7.65 3.49
N LEU A 258 3.83 -8.34 2.61
CA LEU A 258 5.29 -8.29 2.56
C LEU A 258 5.80 -6.88 2.22
N ALA A 259 5.08 -6.12 1.37
CA ALA A 259 5.44 -4.76 1.00
C ALA A 259 5.49 -3.80 2.21
N ARG A 260 4.72 -4.06 3.28
CA ARG A 260 4.79 -3.29 4.52
C ARG A 260 6.11 -3.45 5.28
N ASN A 261 6.75 -4.61 5.11
CA ASN A 261 8.02 -4.95 5.75
C ASN A 261 9.22 -4.89 4.79
N HIS A 262 8.97 -4.55 3.51
CA HIS A 262 10.00 -4.45 2.48
C HIS A 262 10.68 -3.08 2.50
N GLN A 263 12.01 -3.07 2.50
CA GLN A 263 12.78 -1.82 2.38
C GLN A 263 12.72 -1.33 0.93
N GLY A 264 11.99 -0.23 0.70
CA GLY A 264 11.77 0.32 -0.61
C GLY A 264 10.38 0.00 -1.18
N TYR A 265 10.29 -0.06 -2.49
CA TYR A 265 9.06 -0.30 -3.23
C TYR A 265 9.01 -1.71 -3.78
N LEU A 266 7.95 -2.45 -3.45
CA LEU A 266 7.64 -3.74 -4.03
C LEU A 266 6.51 -3.56 -5.06
N LEU A 267 6.85 -3.68 -6.35
CA LEU A 267 5.90 -3.54 -7.45
C LEU A 267 5.42 -4.92 -7.90
N PHE A 268 4.13 -5.07 -8.05
CA PHE A 268 3.51 -6.29 -8.60
C PHE A 268 2.13 -5.98 -9.20
N ASP A 269 1.70 -6.80 -10.14
CA ASP A 269 0.34 -6.77 -10.66
C ASP A 269 -0.56 -7.66 -9.80
N ALA A 270 -1.36 -7.03 -8.94
CA ALA A 270 -2.23 -7.74 -8.02
C ALA A 270 -3.25 -8.63 -8.77
N LYS A 271 -3.79 -8.17 -9.91
CA LYS A 271 -4.77 -8.93 -10.70
C LYS A 271 -4.16 -10.17 -11.34
N ALA A 272 -2.95 -10.03 -11.88
CA ALA A 272 -2.23 -11.14 -12.50
C ALA A 272 -1.86 -12.22 -11.49
N LEU A 273 -1.63 -11.89 -10.21
CA LEU A 273 -1.17 -12.79 -9.17
C LEU A 273 -2.29 -13.30 -8.25
N ALA A 274 -3.50 -12.75 -8.33
CA ALA A 274 -4.61 -13.07 -7.44
C ALA A 274 -5.10 -14.53 -7.55
N HIS A 275 -4.86 -15.21 -8.68
CA HIS A 275 -5.26 -16.61 -8.88
C HIS A 275 -4.30 -17.64 -8.26
N LEU A 276 -3.12 -17.22 -7.82
CA LEU A 276 -2.13 -18.08 -7.17
C LEU A 276 -2.39 -18.08 -5.65
N ASN A 277 -2.82 -19.24 -5.12
CA ASN A 277 -3.06 -19.40 -3.69
C ASN A 277 -1.81 -19.91 -2.99
N VAL A 278 -1.43 -19.23 -1.92
CA VAL A 278 -0.25 -19.52 -1.09
C VAL A 278 -0.67 -20.23 0.19
N THR A 279 0.04 -21.32 0.51
CA THR A 279 0.03 -21.96 1.84
C THR A 279 1.46 -22.13 2.29
N ALA A 280 1.89 -21.31 3.25
CA ALA A 280 3.28 -21.25 3.70
C ALA A 280 3.41 -20.58 5.08
N VAL A 281 4.55 -20.79 5.73
CA VAL A 281 5.04 -19.97 6.82
C VAL A 281 6.20 -19.13 6.29
N LEU A 282 6.03 -17.82 6.28
CA LEU A 282 6.98 -16.88 5.71
C LEU A 282 7.56 -15.98 6.82
N PRO A 283 8.85 -15.61 6.76
CA PRO A 283 9.38 -14.60 7.67
C PRO A 283 8.72 -13.25 7.36
N ALA A 284 8.15 -12.59 8.36
CA ALA A 284 7.56 -11.27 8.21
C ALA A 284 8.59 -10.14 8.48
N ASP A 285 9.66 -10.47 9.20
CA ASP A 285 10.78 -9.58 9.50
C ASP A 285 11.84 -9.50 8.38
N ASP A 286 11.87 -10.50 7.46
CA ASP A 286 12.80 -10.57 6.33
C ASP A 286 12.02 -10.79 5.02
N SER A 287 11.53 -9.70 4.44
CA SER A 287 10.75 -9.71 3.18
C SER A 287 11.55 -10.28 2.00
N GLU A 288 12.87 -10.05 1.95
CA GLU A 288 13.72 -10.60 0.89
C GLU A 288 13.80 -12.12 0.94
N ARG A 289 13.94 -12.69 2.14
CA ARG A 289 13.90 -14.13 2.34
C ARG A 289 12.52 -14.69 1.99
N ALA A 290 11.45 -14.01 2.37
CA ALA A 290 10.09 -14.42 2.01
C ALA A 290 9.88 -14.43 0.49
N LEU A 291 10.32 -13.38 -0.23
CA LEU A 291 10.24 -13.31 -1.69
C LEU A 291 11.05 -14.43 -2.37
N ARG A 292 12.25 -14.73 -1.87
CA ARG A 292 13.04 -15.88 -2.40
C ARG A 292 12.34 -17.24 -2.20
N LEU A 293 11.66 -17.43 -1.06
CA LEU A 293 10.89 -18.66 -0.81
C LEU A 293 9.70 -18.75 -1.77
N LEU A 294 8.97 -17.66 -1.97
CA LEU A 294 7.84 -17.61 -2.92
C LEU A 294 8.30 -17.87 -4.35
N ALA A 295 9.41 -17.27 -4.81
CA ALA A 295 9.93 -17.48 -6.15
C ALA A 295 10.43 -18.92 -6.41
N ARG A 296 10.72 -19.69 -5.37
CA ARG A 296 11.06 -21.12 -5.52
C ARG A 296 9.83 -22.03 -5.65
N SER A 297 8.68 -21.55 -5.18
CA SER A 297 7.46 -22.37 -5.07
C SER A 297 6.38 -21.99 -6.08
N PHE A 298 6.46 -20.80 -6.67
CA PHE A 298 5.48 -20.25 -7.59
C PHE A 298 6.15 -19.79 -8.89
N PRO A 299 5.43 -19.78 -10.03
CA PRO A 299 5.96 -19.31 -11.31
C PRO A 299 6.06 -17.79 -11.33
N ILE A 300 6.89 -17.23 -10.45
CA ILE A 300 7.12 -15.80 -10.34
C ILE A 300 8.61 -15.48 -10.39
N ARG A 301 8.92 -14.34 -10.96
CA ARG A 301 10.27 -13.79 -11.01
C ARG A 301 10.36 -12.55 -10.16
N VAL A 302 11.37 -12.49 -9.28
CA VAL A 302 11.71 -11.32 -8.46
C VAL A 302 12.90 -10.62 -9.12
N GLU A 303 12.70 -9.37 -9.50
CA GLU A 303 13.70 -8.55 -10.19
C GLU A 303 14.03 -7.31 -9.35
N HIS A 304 15.30 -7.11 -9.06
CA HIS A 304 15.79 -5.93 -8.33
C HIS A 304 16.34 -4.92 -9.36
N TYR A 305 15.65 -3.80 -9.54
CA TYR A 305 16.09 -2.74 -10.45
C TYR A 305 17.05 -1.77 -9.77
N THR A 306 16.83 -1.51 -8.50
CA THR A 306 17.69 -0.70 -7.63
C THR A 306 17.62 -1.27 -6.21
N PRO A 307 18.47 -0.83 -5.26
CA PRO A 307 18.34 -1.21 -3.85
C PRO A 307 16.98 -0.87 -3.21
N TRP A 308 16.20 0.01 -3.86
CA TRP A 308 14.92 0.51 -3.37
C TRP A 308 13.71 0.09 -4.23
N LEU A 309 13.94 -0.66 -5.31
CA LEU A 309 12.88 -1.02 -6.25
C LEU A 309 12.98 -2.49 -6.64
N THR A 310 12.06 -3.28 -6.09
CA THR A 310 11.89 -4.70 -6.40
C THR A 310 10.58 -4.90 -7.14
N ARG A 311 10.59 -5.71 -8.19
CA ARG A 311 9.40 -6.08 -8.96
C ARG A 311 9.18 -7.58 -8.91
N VAL A 312 7.92 -7.98 -8.67
CA VAL A 312 7.46 -9.35 -8.78
C VAL A 312 6.53 -9.46 -9.99
N ARG A 313 6.80 -10.40 -10.86
CA ARG A 313 5.95 -10.68 -12.03
C ARG A 313 5.76 -12.18 -12.23
N LEU A 314 4.70 -12.57 -12.90
CA LEU A 314 4.48 -13.91 -13.37
C LEU A 314 5.56 -14.26 -14.44
N GLU A 315 6.04 -15.50 -14.43
CA GLU A 315 6.98 -16.00 -15.47
C GLU A 315 6.29 -16.27 -16.82
#